data_acef0d4d677a58069f6ba9a66313106b
#
_entry.id   acef0d4d677a58069f6ba9a66313106b
#
_cell.length_a   1.000
_cell.length_b   1.000
_cell.length_c   1.000
_cell.angle_alpha   90.00
_cell.angle_beta   90.00
_cell.angle_gamma   90.00
#
_symmetry.space_group_name_H-M   'P 1'
#
loop_
_entity.id
_entity.type
_entity.pdbx_description
1 polymer ?
#
loop_
_entity_poly.entity_id
_entity_poly.type
_entity_poly.pdbx_seq_one_letter_code
_entity_poly.pdbx_strand_id
1 'polypeptide(L)'
;MGPYSLDDIRHTFSTSTDFNEIFDVFQAALRQKIDDVEPYRLLFWNQSLTPDEIRLFGEKLAAEFDTLAYDVYLWLASVFEVTSSSDDNYELALHYYMKASAIRPQEVDPYLDACDCYDPDLNIPPLMALVDFLRRGVDTVPRPDILYRRLAQLYDLAGDSDRSDWCRRKADEQGGTPAGGAPPVA
;
A
#
# COMPACT_ATOMS: atom_id res chain seq x y z
N MET A 1 30.36 20.26 1.24
CA MET A 1 29.50 19.92 2.37
C MET A 1 29.84 18.49 2.76
N GLY A 2 30.08 18.19 4.04
CA GLY A 2 30.29 16.82 4.53
C GLY A 2 28.98 15.99 4.40
N PRO A 3 29.04 14.67 4.57
CA PRO A 3 27.85 13.84 4.57
C PRO A 3 26.94 14.23 5.76
N TYR A 4 25.64 14.30 5.53
CA TYR A 4 24.68 14.45 6.61
C TYR A 4 24.68 13.19 7.48
N SER A 5 24.60 13.35 8.80
CA SER A 5 24.37 12.21 9.67
C SER A 5 22.94 11.68 9.51
N LEU A 6 22.70 10.45 9.91
CA LEU A 6 21.34 9.89 9.87
C LEU A 6 20.37 10.69 10.75
N ASP A 7 20.85 11.22 11.86
CA ASP A 7 20.03 12.06 12.75
C ASP A 7 19.71 13.42 12.14
N ASP A 8 20.65 14.03 11.40
CA ASP A 8 20.39 15.29 10.65
C ASP A 8 19.31 15.04 9.58
N ILE A 9 19.40 13.92 8.86
CA ILE A 9 18.42 13.54 7.83
C ILE A 9 17.03 13.37 8.45
N ARG A 10 16.92 12.60 9.53
CA ARG A 10 15.67 12.39 10.27
C ARG A 10 15.09 13.71 10.78
N HIS A 11 15.94 14.54 11.36
CA HIS A 11 15.53 15.84 11.87
C HIS A 11 14.96 16.72 10.75
N THR A 12 15.68 16.88 9.65
CA THR A 12 15.23 17.71 8.53
C THR A 12 13.92 17.17 7.95
N PHE A 13 13.82 15.84 7.72
CA PHE A 13 12.61 15.24 7.17
C PHE A 13 11.38 15.41 8.06
N SER A 14 11.57 15.45 9.38
CA SER A 14 10.45 15.59 10.32
C SER A 14 10.07 17.03 10.65
N THR A 15 10.98 17.99 10.52
CA THR A 15 10.79 19.34 11.07
C THR A 15 10.92 20.48 10.07
N SER A 16 11.69 20.30 8.98
CA SER A 16 11.86 21.35 8.00
C SER A 16 10.55 21.61 7.22
N THR A 17 10.30 22.88 6.94
CA THR A 17 9.20 23.34 6.09
C THR A 17 9.70 23.95 4.78
N ASP A 18 11.01 23.96 4.57
CA ASP A 18 11.62 24.43 3.33
C ASP A 18 11.85 23.24 2.38
N PHE A 19 11.10 23.23 1.29
CA PHE A 19 11.21 22.21 0.24
C PHE A 19 12.65 22.04 -0.27
N ASN A 20 13.40 23.13 -0.47
CA ASN A 20 14.76 23.04 -1.00
C ASN A 20 15.70 22.37 0.00
N GLU A 21 15.57 22.68 1.29
CA GLU A 21 16.34 22.03 2.34
C GLU A 21 16.02 20.53 2.39
N ILE A 22 14.72 20.17 2.38
CA ILE A 22 14.27 18.78 2.35
C ILE A 22 14.82 18.05 1.12
N PHE A 23 14.74 18.69 -0.04
CA PHE A 23 15.20 18.11 -1.31
C PHE A 23 16.72 17.88 -1.31
N ASP A 24 17.51 18.83 -0.82
CA ASP A 24 18.97 18.72 -0.75
C ASP A 24 19.38 17.56 0.19
N VAL A 25 18.72 17.45 1.34
CA VAL A 25 18.95 16.35 2.29
C VAL A 25 18.51 15.01 1.69
N PHE A 26 17.38 14.96 0.98
CA PHE A 26 16.94 13.76 0.27
C PHE A 26 17.96 13.32 -0.80
N GLN A 27 18.45 14.24 -1.61
CA GLN A 27 19.50 13.95 -2.59
C GLN A 27 20.79 13.45 -1.92
N ALA A 28 21.12 13.99 -0.75
CA ALA A 28 22.28 13.53 0.01
C ALA A 28 22.06 12.10 0.56
N ALA A 29 20.87 11.78 1.05
CA ALA A 29 20.50 10.45 1.53
C ALA A 29 20.61 9.39 0.41
N LEU A 30 20.12 9.72 -0.80
CA LEU A 30 20.27 8.84 -1.97
C LEU A 30 21.74 8.63 -2.34
N ARG A 31 22.55 9.69 -2.38
CA ARG A 31 24.00 9.59 -2.66
C ARG A 31 24.75 8.78 -1.61
N GLN A 32 24.32 8.82 -0.36
CA GLN A 32 24.89 8.04 0.73
C GLN A 32 24.39 6.59 0.74
N LYS A 33 23.50 6.22 -0.20
CA LYS A 33 22.92 4.89 -0.32
C LYS A 33 22.21 4.43 0.96
N ILE A 34 21.45 5.34 1.58
CA ILE A 34 20.63 4.98 2.73
C ILE A 34 19.42 4.19 2.20
N ASP A 35 19.51 2.87 2.32
CA ASP A 35 18.50 1.88 1.87
C ASP A 35 17.62 1.37 3.03
N ASP A 36 17.37 2.23 4.02
CA ASP A 36 16.45 2.02 5.13
C ASP A 36 15.22 2.90 4.94
N VAL A 37 14.02 2.32 5.03
CA VAL A 37 12.75 3.04 4.83
C VAL A 37 12.42 4.01 5.97
N GLU A 38 12.91 3.75 7.18
CA GLU A 38 12.54 4.51 8.39
C GLU A 38 12.78 6.03 8.31
N PRO A 39 13.93 6.54 7.82
CA PRO A 39 14.10 7.99 7.67
C PRO A 39 13.10 8.60 6.69
N TYR A 40 12.81 7.89 5.58
CA TYR A 40 11.91 8.39 4.54
C TYR A 40 10.44 8.37 4.96
N ARG A 41 10.08 7.54 5.93
CA ARG A 41 8.78 7.55 6.57
C ARG A 41 8.46 8.92 7.18
N LEU A 42 9.45 9.54 7.85
CA LEU A 42 9.30 10.90 8.40
C LEU A 42 9.06 11.94 7.30
N LEU A 43 9.74 11.77 6.15
CA LEU A 43 9.53 12.63 4.99
C LEU A 43 8.10 12.54 4.45
N PHE A 44 7.55 11.33 4.29
CA PHE A 44 6.20 11.13 3.76
C PHE A 44 5.11 11.66 4.70
N TRP A 45 5.37 11.74 6.01
CA TRP A 45 4.47 12.34 7.00
C TRP A 45 4.73 13.82 7.27
N ASN A 46 5.64 14.45 6.54
CA ASN A 46 5.90 15.87 6.69
C ASN A 46 4.74 16.70 6.13
N GLN A 47 4.00 17.36 7.01
CA GLN A 47 2.78 18.10 6.68
C GLN A 47 3.01 19.39 5.88
N SER A 48 4.27 19.82 5.70
CA SER A 48 4.59 20.97 4.86
C SER A 48 4.65 20.61 3.37
N LEU A 49 4.75 19.31 3.05
CA LEU A 49 4.82 18.83 1.68
C LEU A 49 3.42 18.68 1.07
N THR A 50 3.31 19.09 -0.17
CA THR A 50 2.12 18.86 -0.99
C THR A 50 2.04 17.39 -1.42
N PRO A 51 0.85 16.88 -1.80
CA PRO A 51 0.72 15.53 -2.35
C PRO A 51 1.64 15.24 -3.53
N ASP A 52 1.86 16.21 -4.42
CA ASP A 52 2.75 16.06 -5.56
C ASP A 52 4.23 15.95 -5.15
N GLU A 53 4.63 16.67 -4.13
CA GLU A 53 6.00 16.59 -3.58
C GLU A 53 6.22 15.25 -2.89
N ILE A 54 5.26 14.76 -2.12
CA ILE A 54 5.30 13.41 -1.50
C ILE A 54 5.43 12.34 -2.59
N ARG A 55 4.63 12.44 -3.66
CA ARG A 55 4.74 11.54 -4.82
C ARG A 55 6.11 11.58 -5.46
N LEU A 56 6.65 12.78 -5.69
CA LEU A 56 7.97 12.97 -6.27
C LEU A 56 9.06 12.25 -5.48
N PHE A 57 9.07 12.42 -4.17
CA PHE A 57 10.04 11.77 -3.27
C PHE A 57 9.87 10.25 -3.26
N GLY A 58 8.65 9.76 -3.14
CA GLY A 58 8.38 8.33 -3.07
C GLY A 58 8.71 7.59 -4.37
N GLU A 59 8.27 8.13 -5.52
CA GLU A 59 8.59 7.54 -6.84
C GLU A 59 10.10 7.52 -7.09
N LYS A 60 10.80 8.60 -6.72
CA LYS A 60 12.25 8.65 -6.87
C LYS A 60 12.98 7.69 -5.95
N LEU A 61 12.50 7.53 -4.70
CA LEU A 61 13.06 6.57 -3.76
C LEU A 61 12.86 5.13 -4.21
N ALA A 62 11.64 4.78 -4.64
CA ALA A 62 11.32 3.45 -5.15
C ALA A 62 12.12 3.10 -6.43
N ALA A 63 12.39 4.10 -7.27
CA ALA A 63 13.21 3.91 -8.47
C ALA A 63 14.72 3.78 -8.17
N GLU A 64 15.20 4.34 -7.06
CA GLU A 64 16.63 4.26 -6.68
C GLU A 64 16.93 2.95 -5.93
N PHE A 65 15.97 2.44 -5.14
CA PHE A 65 16.13 1.26 -4.29
C PHE A 65 15.01 0.25 -4.50
N ASP A 66 15.22 -0.73 -5.37
CA ASP A 66 14.26 -1.81 -5.62
C ASP A 66 13.86 -2.56 -4.33
N THR A 67 14.80 -2.66 -3.38
CA THR A 67 14.58 -3.31 -2.08
C THR A 67 13.55 -2.60 -1.21
N LEU A 68 13.44 -1.27 -1.34
CA LEU A 68 12.51 -0.44 -0.57
C LEU A 68 11.19 -0.19 -1.31
N ALA A 69 11.11 -0.46 -2.61
CA ALA A 69 10.01 -0.02 -3.44
C ALA A 69 8.63 -0.51 -2.93
N TYR A 70 8.54 -1.74 -2.43
CA TYR A 70 7.32 -2.29 -1.83
C TYR A 70 6.87 -1.47 -0.61
N ASP A 71 7.76 -1.26 0.34
CA ASP A 71 7.47 -0.56 1.59
C ASP A 71 7.16 0.93 1.32
N VAL A 72 7.88 1.55 0.38
CA VAL A 72 7.63 2.93 -0.06
C VAL A 72 6.23 3.07 -0.63
N TYR A 73 5.80 2.15 -1.50
CA TYR A 73 4.45 2.24 -2.08
C TYR A 73 3.35 1.99 -1.05
N LEU A 74 3.55 1.11 -0.07
CA LEU A 74 2.62 0.96 1.05
C LEU A 74 2.53 2.25 1.88
N TRP A 75 3.66 2.90 2.16
CA TRP A 75 3.65 4.18 2.88
C TRP A 75 2.97 5.29 2.10
N LEU A 76 3.22 5.40 0.78
CA LEU A 76 2.51 6.37 -0.05
C LEU A 76 1.01 6.11 -0.04
N ALA A 77 0.58 4.86 -0.19
CA ALA A 77 -0.84 4.51 -0.11
C ALA A 77 -1.45 4.95 1.22
N SER A 78 -0.82 4.60 2.35
CA SER A 78 -1.30 4.96 3.69
C SER A 78 -1.36 6.47 3.91
N VAL A 79 -0.38 7.24 3.40
CA VAL A 79 -0.38 8.71 3.51
C VAL A 79 -1.55 9.30 2.73
N PHE A 80 -1.82 8.82 1.50
CA PHE A 80 -2.94 9.32 0.70
C PHE A 80 -4.30 8.89 1.25
N GLU A 81 -4.39 7.72 1.87
CA GLU A 81 -5.61 7.26 2.55
C GLU A 81 -6.04 8.21 3.68
N VAL A 82 -5.09 8.68 4.51
CA VAL A 82 -5.41 9.50 5.69
C VAL A 82 -5.38 11.00 5.44
N THR A 83 -4.80 11.47 4.32
CA THR A 83 -4.77 12.89 3.97
C THR A 83 -6.08 13.30 3.30
N SER A 84 -6.98 13.88 4.08
CA SER A 84 -8.36 14.24 3.71
C SER A 84 -8.48 15.42 2.73
N SER A 85 -7.46 15.75 1.94
CA SER A 85 -7.42 17.02 1.20
C SER A 85 -8.11 17.01 -0.17
N SER A 86 -8.42 15.85 -0.75
CA SER A 86 -9.19 15.74 -2.01
C SER A 86 -9.69 14.32 -2.26
N ASP A 87 -10.79 14.20 -3.01
CA ASP A 87 -11.38 12.92 -3.43
C ASP A 87 -10.39 12.06 -4.25
N ASP A 88 -9.46 12.70 -4.97
CA ASP A 88 -8.42 12.04 -5.76
C ASP A 88 -7.42 11.24 -4.91
N ASN A 89 -7.33 11.50 -3.60
CA ASN A 89 -6.39 10.81 -2.72
C ASN A 89 -6.70 9.32 -2.56
N TYR A 90 -7.97 8.93 -2.53
CA TYR A 90 -8.34 7.51 -2.46
C TYR A 90 -7.99 6.75 -3.75
N GLU A 91 -8.08 7.40 -4.91
CA GLU A 91 -7.62 6.81 -6.19
C GLU A 91 -6.10 6.68 -6.22
N LEU A 92 -5.38 7.66 -5.65
CA LEU A 92 -3.92 7.59 -5.49
C LEU A 92 -3.52 6.49 -4.49
N ALA A 93 -4.22 6.34 -3.37
CA ALA A 93 -3.98 5.26 -2.43
C ALA A 93 -4.13 3.89 -3.12
N LEU A 94 -5.25 3.66 -3.82
CA LEU A 94 -5.46 2.44 -4.59
C LEU A 94 -4.35 2.21 -5.64
N HIS A 95 -3.93 3.27 -6.35
CA HIS A 95 -2.84 3.19 -7.32
C HIS A 95 -1.54 2.66 -6.67
N TYR A 96 -1.18 3.15 -5.49
CA TYR A 96 0.03 2.71 -4.80
C TYR A 96 -0.10 1.32 -4.18
N TYR A 97 -1.26 0.92 -3.67
CA TYR A 97 -1.52 -0.48 -3.30
C TYR A 97 -1.36 -1.43 -4.50
N MET A 98 -1.83 -1.03 -5.68
CA MET A 98 -1.62 -1.80 -6.90
C MET A 98 -0.14 -1.90 -7.30
N LYS A 99 0.66 -0.84 -7.11
CA LYS A 99 2.11 -0.88 -7.34
C LYS A 99 2.81 -1.79 -6.34
N ALA A 100 2.46 -1.72 -5.06
CA ALA A 100 2.99 -2.60 -4.03
C ALA A 100 2.70 -4.08 -4.34
N SER A 101 1.44 -4.41 -4.66
CA SER A 101 1.05 -5.77 -5.04
C SER A 101 1.72 -6.28 -6.30
N ALA A 102 2.11 -5.41 -7.23
CA ALA A 102 2.85 -5.82 -8.42
C ALA A 102 4.29 -6.25 -8.09
N ILE A 103 4.89 -5.72 -7.01
CA ILE A 103 6.22 -6.12 -6.54
C ILE A 103 6.15 -7.42 -5.74
N ARG A 104 5.18 -7.51 -4.81
CA ARG A 104 4.98 -8.70 -3.96
C ARG A 104 3.54 -9.20 -4.08
N PRO A 105 3.19 -9.89 -5.18
CA PRO A 105 1.80 -10.28 -5.46
C PRO A 105 1.24 -11.33 -4.49
N GLN A 106 2.12 -11.97 -3.71
CA GLN A 106 1.74 -12.97 -2.71
C GLN A 106 1.36 -12.36 -1.36
N GLU A 107 1.71 -11.10 -1.13
CA GLU A 107 1.34 -10.39 0.10
C GLU A 107 -0.14 -9.98 0.04
N VAL A 108 -0.87 -10.30 1.10
CA VAL A 108 -2.32 -10.06 1.14
C VAL A 108 -2.67 -8.63 1.54
N ASP A 109 -1.79 -7.99 2.30
CA ASP A 109 -2.04 -6.69 2.92
C ASP A 109 -2.42 -5.60 1.91
N PRO A 110 -1.71 -5.40 0.77
CA PRO A 110 -2.09 -4.35 -0.19
C PRO A 110 -3.51 -4.49 -0.73
N TYR A 111 -3.99 -5.74 -0.87
CA TYR A 111 -5.35 -5.99 -1.36
C TYR A 111 -6.42 -5.67 -0.32
N LEU A 112 -6.15 -5.96 0.95
CA LEU A 112 -7.09 -5.70 2.05
C LEU A 112 -7.13 -4.21 2.38
N ASP A 113 -5.96 -3.59 2.55
CA ASP A 113 -5.83 -2.18 2.91
C ASP A 113 -6.47 -1.29 1.84
N ALA A 114 -6.33 -1.62 0.55
CA ALA A 114 -7.02 -0.90 -0.52
C ALA A 114 -8.54 -0.88 -0.36
N CYS A 115 -9.13 -1.94 0.22
CA CYS A 115 -10.57 -1.98 0.46
C CYS A 115 -11.00 -1.10 1.63
N ASP A 116 -10.08 -0.79 2.55
CA ASP A 116 -10.37 0.08 3.70
C ASP A 116 -10.40 1.56 3.29
N CYS A 117 -9.84 1.90 2.11
CA CYS A 117 -9.95 3.23 1.50
C CYS A 117 -11.34 3.52 0.89
N TYR A 118 -12.26 2.55 0.85
CA TYR A 118 -13.54 2.73 0.15
C TYR A 118 -14.50 3.63 0.92
N ASP A 119 -14.89 4.74 0.30
CA ASP A 119 -15.97 5.59 0.77
C ASP A 119 -17.27 5.22 0.02
N PRO A 120 -18.26 4.62 0.70
CA PRO A 120 -19.49 4.18 0.06
C PRO A 120 -20.42 5.34 -0.34
N ASP A 121 -20.33 6.49 0.33
CA ASP A 121 -21.17 7.66 0.04
C ASP A 121 -20.74 8.34 -1.26
N LEU A 122 -19.44 8.36 -1.52
CA LEU A 122 -18.85 8.94 -2.73
C LEU A 122 -18.58 7.91 -3.82
N ASN A 123 -18.57 6.60 -3.50
CA ASN A 123 -18.10 5.51 -4.34
C ASN A 123 -16.66 5.74 -4.85
N ILE A 124 -15.77 6.13 -3.93
CA ILE A 124 -14.35 6.41 -4.20
C ILE A 124 -13.47 5.54 -3.29
N PRO A 125 -12.45 4.85 -3.82
CA PRO A 125 -12.26 4.57 -5.26
C PRO A 125 -13.45 3.75 -5.82
N PRO A 126 -13.70 3.73 -7.14
CA PRO A 126 -14.85 3.01 -7.66
C PRO A 126 -14.91 1.56 -7.19
N LEU A 127 -16.04 1.12 -6.65
CA LEU A 127 -16.22 -0.22 -6.05
C LEU A 127 -15.74 -1.34 -6.97
N MET A 128 -16.02 -1.23 -8.27
CA MET A 128 -15.60 -2.23 -9.25
C MET A 128 -14.08 -2.25 -9.48
N ALA A 129 -13.38 -1.14 -9.27
CA ALA A 129 -11.93 -1.12 -9.34
C ALA A 129 -11.31 -1.95 -8.18
N LEU A 130 -11.89 -1.88 -6.99
CA LEU A 130 -11.50 -2.72 -5.85
C LEU A 130 -11.80 -4.20 -6.10
N VAL A 131 -12.99 -4.51 -6.64
CA VAL A 131 -13.35 -5.89 -7.02
C VAL A 131 -12.33 -6.46 -8.01
N ASP A 132 -11.99 -5.71 -9.06
CA ASP A 132 -11.04 -6.16 -10.06
C ASP A 132 -9.62 -6.28 -9.50
N PHE A 133 -9.27 -5.43 -8.53
CA PHE A 133 -7.98 -5.52 -7.86
C PHE A 133 -7.89 -6.81 -7.00
N LEU A 134 -8.88 -7.09 -6.16
CA LEU A 134 -8.90 -8.30 -5.35
C LEU A 134 -8.92 -9.58 -6.19
N ARG A 135 -9.69 -9.59 -7.30
CA ARG A 135 -9.74 -10.74 -8.21
C ARG A 135 -8.37 -11.12 -8.78
N ARG A 136 -7.52 -10.13 -9.06
CA ARG A 136 -6.13 -10.39 -9.49
C ARG A 136 -5.30 -11.03 -8.38
N GLY A 137 -5.55 -10.65 -7.12
CA GLY A 137 -4.85 -11.22 -5.97
C GLY A 137 -5.22 -12.67 -5.67
N VAL A 138 -6.47 -13.07 -5.94
CA VAL A 138 -6.98 -14.43 -5.63
C VAL A 138 -6.12 -15.54 -6.23
N ASP A 139 -5.55 -15.33 -7.42
CA ASP A 139 -4.74 -16.33 -8.11
C ASP A 139 -3.27 -16.34 -7.64
N THR A 140 -2.85 -15.39 -6.81
CA THR A 140 -1.45 -15.18 -6.45
C THR A 140 -1.16 -15.34 -4.96
N VAL A 141 -2.10 -14.97 -4.09
CA VAL A 141 -1.88 -15.04 -2.65
C VAL A 141 -1.97 -16.48 -2.12
N PRO A 142 -1.20 -16.85 -1.08
CA PRO A 142 -1.23 -18.20 -0.49
C PRO A 142 -2.56 -18.54 0.21
N ARG A 143 -3.29 -17.51 0.65
CA ARG A 143 -4.55 -17.61 1.38
C ARG A 143 -5.68 -16.87 0.65
N PRO A 144 -6.16 -17.37 -0.50
CA PRO A 144 -7.18 -16.70 -1.29
C PRO A 144 -8.55 -16.68 -0.60
N ASP A 145 -8.80 -17.53 0.40
CA ASP A 145 -9.99 -17.51 1.23
C ASP A 145 -10.24 -16.13 1.86
N ILE A 146 -9.18 -15.44 2.26
CA ILE A 146 -9.26 -14.10 2.85
C ILE A 146 -9.79 -13.10 1.80
N LEU A 147 -9.25 -13.13 0.58
CA LEU A 147 -9.69 -12.24 -0.49
C LEU A 147 -11.10 -12.58 -0.97
N TYR A 148 -11.50 -13.86 -1.01
CA TYR A 148 -12.87 -14.24 -1.32
C TYR A 148 -13.87 -13.70 -0.29
N ARG A 149 -13.54 -13.70 1.00
CA ARG A 149 -14.38 -13.08 2.03
C ARG A 149 -14.53 -11.58 1.82
N ARG A 150 -13.45 -10.89 1.45
CA ARG A 150 -13.49 -9.46 1.17
C ARG A 150 -14.27 -9.16 -0.11
N LEU A 151 -14.10 -9.96 -1.17
CA LEU A 151 -14.90 -9.88 -2.39
C LEU A 151 -16.39 -10.06 -2.13
N ALA A 152 -16.77 -10.98 -1.25
CA ALA A 152 -18.17 -11.17 -0.87
C ALA A 152 -18.76 -9.88 -0.25
N GLN A 153 -18.01 -9.21 0.62
CA GLN A 153 -18.43 -7.92 1.20
C GLN A 153 -18.61 -6.84 0.14
N LEU A 154 -17.67 -6.72 -0.80
CA LEU A 154 -17.79 -5.75 -1.89
C LEU A 154 -18.98 -6.04 -2.81
N TYR A 155 -19.26 -7.31 -3.11
CA TYR A 155 -20.44 -7.68 -3.88
C TYR A 155 -21.75 -7.44 -3.12
N ASP A 156 -21.77 -7.59 -1.79
CA ASP A 156 -22.92 -7.18 -0.98
C ASP A 156 -23.18 -5.67 -1.09
N LEU A 157 -22.13 -4.85 -1.02
CA LEU A 157 -22.23 -3.40 -1.22
C LEU A 157 -22.72 -3.04 -2.63
N ALA A 158 -22.35 -3.84 -3.63
CA ALA A 158 -22.82 -3.69 -5.01
C ALA A 158 -24.27 -4.17 -5.21
N GLY A 159 -24.89 -4.84 -4.22
CA GLY A 159 -26.21 -5.47 -4.34
C GLY A 159 -26.20 -6.76 -5.17
N ASP A 160 -25.06 -7.38 -5.41
CA ASP A 160 -24.88 -8.59 -6.19
C ASP A 160 -24.80 -9.82 -5.26
N SER A 161 -25.95 -10.26 -4.78
CA SER A 161 -26.06 -11.39 -3.84
C SER A 161 -25.54 -12.71 -4.43
N ASP A 162 -25.72 -12.93 -5.73
CA ASP A 162 -25.30 -14.18 -6.38
C ASP A 162 -23.79 -14.33 -6.36
N ARG A 163 -23.06 -13.27 -6.69
CA ARG A 163 -21.59 -13.26 -6.64
C ARG A 163 -21.08 -13.24 -5.21
N SER A 164 -21.74 -12.56 -4.30
CA SER A 164 -21.39 -12.58 -2.88
C SER A 164 -21.47 -14.01 -2.32
N ASP A 165 -22.57 -14.73 -2.54
CA ASP A 165 -22.75 -16.10 -2.07
C ASP A 165 -21.75 -17.06 -2.73
N TRP A 166 -21.44 -16.85 -4.01
CA TRP A 166 -20.40 -17.63 -4.68
C TRP A 166 -19.02 -17.42 -4.02
N CYS A 167 -18.65 -16.17 -3.72
CA CYS A 167 -17.39 -15.85 -3.04
C CYS A 167 -17.32 -16.46 -1.64
N ARG A 168 -18.43 -16.43 -0.87
CA ARG A 168 -18.48 -17.07 0.46
C ARG A 168 -18.21 -18.57 0.36
N ARG A 169 -18.88 -19.27 -0.57
CA ARG A 169 -18.64 -20.72 -0.78
C ARG A 169 -17.16 -20.98 -1.15
N LYS A 170 -16.57 -20.15 -2.03
CA LYS A 170 -15.15 -20.28 -2.41
C LYS A 170 -14.21 -20.08 -1.20
N ALA A 171 -14.50 -19.10 -0.36
CA ALA A 171 -13.74 -18.88 0.87
C ALA A 171 -13.78 -20.10 1.80
N ASP A 172 -14.94 -20.73 1.96
CA ASP A 172 -15.11 -21.90 2.83
C ASP A 172 -14.42 -23.14 2.24
N GLU A 173 -14.50 -23.36 0.93
CA GLU A 173 -13.79 -24.44 0.22
C GLU A 173 -12.27 -24.36 0.41
N GLN A 174 -11.70 -23.16 0.37
CA GLN A 174 -10.24 -22.94 0.42
C GLN A 174 -9.73 -22.72 1.85
N GLY A 175 -10.54 -22.17 2.76
CA GLY A 175 -10.19 -21.98 4.17
C GLY A 175 -10.27 -23.26 5.00
N GLY A 176 -10.98 -24.28 4.54
CA GLY A 176 -11.13 -25.56 5.21
C GLY A 176 -9.99 -26.57 5.01
N THR A 177 -8.97 -26.26 4.22
CA THR A 177 -7.82 -27.14 4.04
C THR A 177 -6.77 -26.84 5.14
N PRO A 178 -6.61 -27.70 6.18
CA PRO A 178 -5.55 -27.49 7.15
C PRO A 178 -4.20 -27.64 6.44
N ALA A 179 -3.34 -26.64 6.58
CA ALA A 179 -1.94 -26.73 6.16
C ALA A 179 -1.33 -28.00 6.79
N GLY A 180 -1.03 -29.00 5.94
CA GLY A 180 -0.12 -30.11 6.19
C GLY A 180 -0.25 -30.81 7.53
N GLY A 181 -1.19 -31.76 7.64
CA GLY A 181 -1.05 -32.83 8.62
C GLY A 181 0.21 -33.63 8.28
N ALA A 182 1.21 -33.61 9.17
CA ALA A 182 2.32 -34.55 9.09
C ALA A 182 1.78 -35.98 9.11
N PRO A 183 2.30 -36.91 8.31
CA PRO A 183 1.85 -38.30 8.35
C PRO A 183 2.14 -38.90 9.74
N PRO A 184 1.27 -39.79 10.26
CA PRO A 184 1.53 -40.45 11.52
C PRO A 184 2.78 -41.28 11.36
N VAL A 185 3.72 -41.08 12.26
CA VAL A 185 4.93 -41.92 12.37
C VAL A 185 4.47 -43.25 12.92
N ALA A 186 4.66 -44.29 12.13
CA ALA A 186 4.43 -45.68 12.52
C ALA A 186 5.58 -46.19 13.42
#